data_ce71191376db109de1e7a4a67d3b77df
#
_entry.id   ce71191376db109de1e7a4a67d3b77df
#
_cell.length_a   1.000
_cell.length_b   1.000
_cell.length_c   1.000
_cell.angle_alpha   90.00
_cell.angle_beta   90.00
_cell.angle_gamma   90.00
#
_symmetry.space_group_name_H-M   'P 1'
#
loop_
_entity.id
_entity.type
_entity.pdbx_description
1 polymer ?
#
loop_
_entity_poly.entity_id
_entity_poly.type
_entity_poly.pdbx_seq_one_letter_code
_entity_poly.pdbx_strand_id
1 'polypeptide(L)'
;MRLFKDVKGNNIDPVDHTLSILKQYPYAKIHIGSDSQNVGKKTNYTSVIAYRLGTRGVHYILSKSSCEAINDIWKRLWLEAEYSIKVAEWLTKQVSVQVEIDMDYNSDENHKSNKLISATKGWANSLGYKVNVKPNNQIATRAADLSLIHI
;
A
#
# COMPACT_ATOMS: atom_id res chain seq x y z
N MET A 1 -10.56 -11.46 6.04
CA MET A 1 -10.66 -10.46 4.95
C MET A 1 -10.58 -9.06 5.54
N ARG A 2 -9.80 -8.19 4.93
CA ARG A 2 -9.71 -6.79 5.37
C ARG A 2 -10.91 -6.00 4.89
N LEU A 3 -11.37 -5.07 5.75
CA LEU A 3 -12.42 -4.16 5.42
C LEU A 3 -11.84 -2.96 4.66
N PHE A 4 -12.27 -2.77 3.42
CA PHE A 4 -11.89 -1.61 2.61
C PHE A 4 -13.02 -0.60 2.54
N LYS A 5 -12.65 0.66 2.42
CA LYS A 5 -13.57 1.78 2.31
C LYS A 5 -13.11 2.73 1.20
N ASP A 6 -14.07 3.45 0.62
CA ASP A 6 -13.74 4.56 -0.26
C ASP A 6 -13.40 5.82 0.56
N VAL A 7 -13.05 6.90 -0.11
CA VAL A 7 -12.68 8.17 0.55
C VAL A 7 -13.83 8.81 1.32
N LYS A 8 -15.08 8.41 1.03
CA LYS A 8 -16.26 8.90 1.71
C LYS A 8 -16.66 8.04 2.91
N GLY A 9 -15.92 6.95 3.16
CA GLY A 9 -16.19 6.04 4.27
C GLY A 9 -17.16 4.91 3.96
N ASN A 10 -17.59 4.75 2.70
CA ASN A 10 -18.48 3.65 2.31
C ASN A 10 -17.71 2.34 2.22
N ASN A 11 -18.33 1.26 2.69
CA ASN A 11 -17.73 -0.07 2.59
C ASN A 11 -17.63 -0.51 1.13
N ILE A 12 -16.46 -1.01 0.75
CA ILE A 12 -16.14 -1.43 -0.61
C ILE A 12 -15.63 -2.87 -0.58
N ASP A 13 -16.16 -3.71 -1.47
CA ASP A 13 -15.54 -5.01 -1.73
C ASP A 13 -14.38 -4.79 -2.70
N PRO A 14 -13.12 -5.01 -2.27
CA PRO A 14 -11.98 -4.67 -3.11
C PRO A 14 -11.88 -5.52 -4.38
N VAL A 15 -12.36 -6.76 -4.36
CA VAL A 15 -12.36 -7.62 -5.56
C VAL A 15 -13.34 -7.09 -6.60
N ASP A 16 -14.59 -6.88 -6.22
CA ASP A 16 -15.62 -6.36 -7.10
C ASP A 16 -15.26 -4.98 -7.62
N HIS A 17 -14.71 -4.14 -6.74
CA HIS A 17 -14.30 -2.79 -7.10
C HIS A 17 -13.17 -2.81 -8.14
N THR A 18 -12.17 -3.66 -7.93
CA THR A 18 -11.04 -3.81 -8.87
C THR A 18 -11.54 -4.31 -10.24
N LEU A 19 -12.41 -5.31 -10.25
CA LEU A 19 -12.98 -5.82 -11.48
C LEU A 19 -13.79 -4.73 -12.22
N SER A 20 -14.54 -3.93 -11.49
CA SER A 20 -15.32 -2.82 -12.06
C SER A 20 -14.41 -1.76 -12.69
N ILE A 21 -13.34 -1.37 -11.98
CA ILE A 21 -12.36 -0.41 -12.50
C ILE A 21 -11.69 -0.94 -13.77
N LEU A 22 -11.25 -2.20 -13.77
CA LEU A 22 -10.57 -2.79 -14.92
C LEU A 22 -11.51 -2.97 -16.12
N LYS A 23 -12.80 -3.19 -15.87
CA LYS A 23 -13.80 -3.24 -16.94
C LYS A 23 -13.95 -1.89 -17.63
N GLN A 24 -13.97 -0.82 -16.85
CA GLN A 24 -14.11 0.55 -17.35
C GLN A 24 -12.79 1.11 -17.88
N TYR A 25 -11.69 0.77 -17.23
CA TYR A 25 -10.34 1.25 -17.57
C TYR A 25 -9.38 0.06 -17.65
N PRO A 26 -9.37 -0.71 -18.77
CA PRO A 26 -8.53 -1.91 -18.87
C PRO A 26 -7.03 -1.64 -18.76
N TYR A 27 -6.62 -0.40 -18.98
CA TYR A 27 -5.22 0.05 -18.92
C TYR A 27 -4.82 0.55 -17.52
N ALA A 28 -5.72 0.50 -16.56
CA ALA A 28 -5.43 0.99 -15.21
C ALA A 28 -4.26 0.22 -14.59
N LYS A 29 -3.35 0.95 -13.97
CA LYS A 29 -2.25 0.37 -13.18
C LYS A 29 -2.64 0.36 -11.73
N ILE A 30 -2.33 -0.74 -11.04
CA ILE A 30 -2.70 -0.93 -9.65
C ILE A 30 -1.45 -0.83 -8.80
N HIS A 31 -1.47 0.08 -7.83
CA HIS A 31 -0.41 0.27 -6.85
C HIS A 31 -0.96 -0.03 -5.46
N ILE A 32 -0.18 -0.73 -4.67
CA ILE A 32 -0.53 -1.04 -3.28
C ILE A 32 0.58 -0.49 -2.38
N GLY A 33 0.18 0.23 -1.37
CA GLY A 33 1.11 0.80 -0.42
C GLY A 33 0.49 0.90 0.96
N SER A 34 1.34 1.07 1.97
CA SER A 34 0.90 1.23 3.35
C SER A 34 1.75 2.28 4.03
N ASP A 35 1.14 2.97 4.99
CA ASP A 35 1.83 3.92 5.83
C ASP A 35 1.35 3.75 7.27
N SER A 36 2.14 4.21 8.22
CA SER A 36 1.84 4.09 9.63
C SER A 36 2.03 5.41 10.36
N GLN A 37 1.28 5.57 11.44
CA GLN A 37 1.40 6.72 12.32
C GLN A 37 1.18 6.29 13.77
N ASN A 38 2.05 6.75 14.66
CA ASN A 38 1.83 6.57 16.09
C ASN A 38 0.92 7.68 16.62
N VAL A 39 -0.19 7.27 17.22
CA VAL A 39 -1.16 8.19 17.83
C VAL A 39 -1.45 7.69 19.23
N GLY A 40 -0.96 8.42 20.26
CA GLY A 40 -1.09 8.01 21.66
C GLY A 40 -0.43 6.65 21.90
N LYS A 41 -1.20 5.70 22.38
CA LYS A 41 -0.73 4.35 22.72
C LYS A 41 -0.92 3.34 21.58
N LYS A 42 -1.19 3.83 20.37
CA LYS A 42 -1.47 2.97 19.22
C LYS A 42 -0.62 3.33 18.02
N THR A 43 -0.33 2.34 17.20
CA THR A 43 0.18 2.52 15.85
C THR A 43 -0.95 2.22 14.87
N ASN A 44 -1.29 3.19 14.05
CA ASN A 44 -2.31 3.07 13.03
C ASN A 44 -1.65 2.79 11.68
N TYR A 45 -2.17 1.79 10.97
CA TYR A 45 -1.74 1.44 9.62
C TYR A 45 -2.85 1.72 8.63
N THR A 46 -2.50 2.37 7.53
CA THR A 46 -3.41 2.56 6.39
C THR A 46 -2.81 1.85 5.19
N SER A 47 -3.54 0.90 4.63
CA SER A 47 -3.16 0.22 3.40
C SER A 47 -4.07 0.70 2.28
N VAL A 48 -3.51 0.99 1.12
CA VAL A 48 -4.22 1.60 -0.01
C VAL A 48 -4.06 0.72 -1.23
N ILE A 49 -5.15 0.53 -1.95
CA ILE A 49 -5.14 0.05 -3.33
C ILE A 49 -5.46 1.28 -4.19
N ALA A 50 -4.50 1.71 -5.00
CA ALA A 50 -4.62 2.86 -5.87
C ALA A 50 -4.70 2.40 -7.33
N TYR A 51 -5.63 2.98 -8.06
CA TYR A 51 -5.86 2.70 -9.47
C TYR A 51 -5.46 3.93 -10.29
N ARG A 52 -4.38 3.80 -11.04
CA ARG A 52 -3.89 4.87 -11.88
C ARG A 52 -4.59 4.81 -13.24
N LEU A 53 -5.40 5.80 -13.54
CA LEU A 53 -6.29 5.82 -14.69
C LEU A 53 -5.71 6.62 -15.87
N GLY A 54 -4.41 6.58 -16.06
CA GLY A 54 -3.73 7.34 -17.11
C GLY A 54 -3.84 8.84 -16.84
N THR A 55 -4.35 9.60 -17.81
CA THR A 55 -4.54 11.05 -17.67
C THR A 55 -5.74 11.43 -16.81
N ARG A 56 -6.56 10.47 -16.40
CA ARG A 56 -7.77 10.71 -15.60
C ARG A 56 -7.51 10.72 -14.10
N GLY A 57 -6.24 10.66 -13.69
CA GLY A 57 -5.84 10.75 -12.30
C GLY A 57 -5.77 9.40 -11.61
N VAL A 58 -5.92 9.44 -10.28
CA VAL A 58 -5.80 8.27 -9.42
C VAL A 58 -7.05 8.13 -8.57
N HIS A 59 -7.62 6.94 -8.58
CA HIS A 59 -8.70 6.56 -7.69
C HIS A 59 -8.16 5.56 -6.67
N TYR A 60 -8.61 5.60 -5.40
CA TYR A 60 -8.12 4.65 -4.41
C TYR A 60 -9.18 4.24 -3.39
N ILE A 61 -8.97 3.06 -2.82
CA ILE A 61 -9.70 2.55 -1.66
C ILE A 61 -8.68 2.24 -0.57
N LEU A 62 -9.11 2.22 0.67
CA LEU A 62 -8.20 2.07 1.79
C LEU A 62 -8.74 1.14 2.88
N SER A 63 -7.81 0.56 3.64
CA SER A 63 -8.10 -0.26 4.81
C SER A 63 -7.26 0.23 5.97
N LYS A 64 -7.87 0.37 7.14
CA LYS A 64 -7.19 0.84 8.35
C LYS A 64 -7.17 -0.26 9.40
N SER A 65 -6.05 -0.33 10.12
CA SER A 65 -5.90 -1.22 11.27
C SER A 65 -5.08 -0.52 12.33
N SER A 66 -5.17 -0.97 13.58
CA SER A 66 -4.33 -0.44 14.63
C SER A 66 -3.88 -1.54 15.58
N CYS A 67 -2.75 -1.30 16.23
CA CYS A 67 -2.17 -2.20 17.22
C CYS A 67 -1.55 -1.38 18.33
N GLU A 68 -0.99 -2.04 19.36
CA GLU A 68 -0.22 -1.35 20.38
C GLU A 68 0.93 -0.59 19.74
N ALA A 69 1.28 0.56 20.32
CA ALA A 69 2.29 1.44 19.78
C ALA A 69 3.62 0.71 19.57
N ILE A 70 4.15 0.84 18.37
CA ILE A 70 5.44 0.29 17.96
C ILE A 70 6.42 1.45 17.87
N ASN A 71 7.35 1.51 18.83
CA ASN A 71 8.33 2.60 18.91
C ASN A 71 9.58 2.34 18.06
N ASP A 72 9.82 1.09 17.69
CA ASP A 72 10.91 0.73 16.79
C ASP A 72 10.51 1.07 15.37
N ILE A 73 11.15 2.10 14.80
CA ILE A 73 10.86 2.56 13.44
C ILE A 73 11.09 1.45 12.39
N TRP A 74 12.08 0.59 12.60
CA TRP A 74 12.40 -0.49 11.66
C TRP A 74 11.30 -1.54 11.64
N LYS A 75 10.77 -1.89 12.80
CA LYS A 75 9.62 -2.79 12.92
C LYS A 75 8.37 -2.20 12.28
N ARG A 76 8.14 -0.90 12.48
CA ARG A 76 7.00 -0.21 11.84
C ARG A 76 7.11 -0.25 10.32
N LEU A 77 8.29 0.06 9.78
CA LEU A 77 8.53 0.04 8.33
C LEU A 77 8.41 -1.38 7.74
N TRP A 78 8.93 -2.37 8.46
CA TRP A 78 8.79 -3.77 8.04
C TRP A 78 7.31 -4.16 7.95
N LEU A 79 6.51 -3.78 8.95
CA LEU A 79 5.08 -4.09 8.97
C LEU A 79 4.31 -3.35 7.88
N GLU A 80 4.71 -2.12 7.51
CA GLU A 80 4.14 -1.42 6.37
C GLU A 80 4.33 -2.25 5.10
N ALA A 81 5.54 -2.74 4.86
CA ALA A 81 5.83 -3.58 3.70
C ALA A 81 5.05 -4.89 3.75
N GLU A 82 5.00 -5.54 4.91
CA GLU A 82 4.26 -6.78 5.10
C GLU A 82 2.77 -6.61 4.82
N TYR A 83 2.16 -5.55 5.31
CA TYR A 83 0.76 -5.25 5.01
C TYR A 83 0.52 -5.07 3.51
N SER A 84 1.38 -4.34 2.83
CA SER A 84 1.25 -4.12 1.39
C SER A 84 1.39 -5.42 0.61
N ILE A 85 2.36 -6.25 0.95
CA ILE A 85 2.59 -7.53 0.29
C ILE A 85 1.40 -8.48 0.52
N LYS A 86 0.86 -8.52 1.72
CA LYS A 86 -0.29 -9.37 2.03
C LYS A 86 -1.55 -8.94 1.27
N VAL A 87 -1.78 -7.64 1.15
CA VAL A 87 -2.90 -7.13 0.34
C VAL A 87 -2.70 -7.52 -1.13
N ALA A 88 -1.48 -7.36 -1.66
CA ALA A 88 -1.16 -7.73 -3.03
C ALA A 88 -1.38 -9.22 -3.28
N GLU A 89 -0.90 -10.08 -2.39
CA GLU A 89 -1.09 -11.52 -2.50
C GLU A 89 -2.58 -11.91 -2.49
N TRP A 90 -3.32 -11.33 -1.56
CA TRP A 90 -4.74 -11.60 -1.45
C TRP A 90 -5.50 -11.16 -2.70
N LEU A 91 -5.22 -9.96 -3.20
CA LEU A 91 -5.90 -9.41 -4.38
C LEU A 91 -5.56 -10.21 -5.64
N THR A 92 -4.28 -10.53 -5.85
CA THR A 92 -3.84 -11.23 -7.06
C THR A 92 -4.29 -12.70 -7.11
N LYS A 93 -4.65 -13.28 -5.96
CA LYS A 93 -5.29 -14.60 -5.92
C LYS A 93 -6.75 -14.56 -6.37
N GLN A 94 -7.40 -13.42 -6.20
CA GLN A 94 -8.81 -13.25 -6.53
C GLN A 94 -9.02 -12.69 -7.94
N VAL A 95 -8.08 -11.86 -8.39
CA VAL A 95 -8.18 -11.14 -9.67
C VAL A 95 -6.88 -11.31 -10.43
N SER A 96 -6.97 -11.68 -11.70
CA SER A 96 -5.80 -11.84 -12.55
C SER A 96 -5.31 -10.45 -13.01
N VAL A 97 -4.48 -9.82 -12.20
CA VAL A 97 -3.94 -8.48 -12.46
C VAL A 97 -2.48 -8.42 -12.05
N GLN A 98 -1.76 -7.49 -12.65
CA GLN A 98 -0.42 -7.11 -12.19
C GLN A 98 -0.54 -5.94 -11.24
N VAL A 99 0.18 -6.03 -10.12
CA VAL A 99 0.22 -4.95 -9.14
C VAL A 99 1.65 -4.51 -8.89
N GLU A 100 1.82 -3.25 -8.55
CA GLU A 100 3.08 -2.68 -8.10
C GLU A 100 2.95 -2.36 -6.61
N ILE A 101 4.03 -2.57 -5.87
CA ILE A 101 4.06 -2.25 -4.44
C ILE A 101 4.91 -1.00 -4.26
N ASP A 102 4.32 0.01 -3.64
CA ASP A 102 5.00 1.26 -3.31
C ASP A 102 5.47 1.17 -1.85
N MET A 103 6.77 1.36 -1.63
CA MET A 103 7.37 1.34 -0.30
C MET A 103 7.96 2.71 0.02
N ASP A 104 7.59 3.26 1.19
CA ASP A 104 8.01 4.59 1.61
C ASP A 104 9.38 4.55 2.29
N TYR A 105 10.38 4.06 1.57
CA TYR A 105 11.76 4.04 2.04
C TYR A 105 12.59 5.04 1.25
N ASN A 106 13.48 5.74 1.95
CA ASN A 106 14.46 6.61 1.31
C ASN A 106 15.76 5.81 1.13
N SER A 107 16.17 5.61 -0.14
CA SER A 107 17.38 4.87 -0.48
C SER A 107 18.68 5.56 -0.04
N ASP A 108 18.62 6.86 0.28
CA ASP A 108 19.78 7.64 0.70
C ASP A 108 20.03 7.59 2.22
N GLU A 109 19.21 6.85 2.97
CA GLU A 109 19.38 6.72 4.40
C GLU A 109 20.43 5.68 4.78
N ASN A 110 20.67 5.53 6.09
CA ASN A 110 21.75 4.75 6.65
C ASN A 110 21.67 3.24 6.34
N HIS A 111 22.71 2.48 6.72
CA HIS A 111 22.84 1.06 6.42
C HIS A 111 21.67 0.18 6.88
N LYS A 112 20.99 0.51 7.99
CA LYS A 112 19.83 -0.26 8.46
C LYS A 112 18.68 -0.13 7.48
N SER A 113 18.43 1.09 7.02
CA SER A 113 17.39 1.38 6.02
C SER A 113 17.67 0.60 4.73
N ASN A 114 18.92 0.59 4.27
CA ASN A 114 19.30 -0.13 3.06
C ASN A 114 19.07 -1.63 3.17
N LYS A 115 19.39 -2.24 4.32
CA LYS A 115 19.14 -3.66 4.57
C LYS A 115 17.66 -3.98 4.56
N LEU A 116 16.86 -3.12 5.19
CA LEU A 116 15.40 -3.27 5.23
C LEU A 116 14.80 -3.16 3.82
N ILE A 117 15.23 -2.18 3.05
CA ILE A 117 14.82 -2.00 1.66
C ILE A 117 15.15 -3.25 0.84
N SER A 118 16.38 -3.73 0.93
CA SER A 118 16.82 -4.92 0.19
C SER A 118 16.00 -6.15 0.56
N ALA A 119 15.74 -6.36 1.85
CA ALA A 119 15.00 -7.52 2.32
C ALA A 119 13.53 -7.47 1.89
N THR A 120 12.86 -6.35 2.06
CA THR A 120 11.44 -6.21 1.71
C THR A 120 11.22 -6.17 0.21
N LYS A 121 12.11 -5.50 -0.51
CA LYS A 121 12.08 -5.46 -1.98
C LYS A 121 12.33 -6.86 -2.56
N GLY A 122 13.30 -7.59 -2.02
CA GLY A 122 13.58 -8.96 -2.43
C GLY A 122 12.40 -9.89 -2.19
N TRP A 123 11.76 -9.75 -1.03
CA TRP A 123 10.56 -10.53 -0.72
C TRP A 123 9.45 -10.27 -1.73
N ALA A 124 9.10 -9.00 -1.96
CA ALA A 124 8.06 -8.63 -2.91
C ALA A 124 8.40 -9.08 -4.35
N ASN A 125 9.64 -8.89 -4.77
CA ASN A 125 10.09 -9.31 -6.10
C ASN A 125 10.03 -10.83 -6.27
N SER A 126 10.33 -11.60 -5.21
CA SER A 126 10.26 -13.06 -5.26
C SER A 126 8.83 -13.57 -5.48
N LEU A 127 7.84 -12.76 -5.12
CA LEU A 127 6.42 -13.05 -5.37
C LEU A 127 5.94 -12.52 -6.73
N GLY A 128 6.82 -11.90 -7.52
CA GLY A 128 6.50 -11.40 -8.84
C GLY A 128 6.01 -9.96 -8.89
N TYR A 129 6.13 -9.21 -7.79
CA TYR A 129 5.67 -7.82 -7.74
C TYR A 129 6.80 -6.86 -8.06
N LYS A 130 6.49 -5.83 -8.87
CA LYS A 130 7.38 -4.69 -9.07
C LYS A 130 7.30 -3.81 -7.84
N VAL A 131 8.46 -3.33 -7.37
CA VAL A 131 8.56 -2.49 -6.19
C VAL A 131 9.06 -1.11 -6.57
N ASN A 132 8.37 -0.09 -6.12
CA ASN A 132 8.77 1.31 -6.26
C ASN A 132 9.22 1.84 -4.90
N VAL A 133 10.39 2.47 -4.85
CA VAL A 133 10.97 3.07 -3.66
C VAL A 133 11.24 4.54 -3.96
N LYS A 134 11.22 5.42 -2.93
CA LYS A 134 11.56 6.82 -3.14
C LYS A 134 12.93 6.96 -3.80
N PRO A 135 13.10 7.93 -4.73
CA PRO A 135 12.17 8.96 -5.19
C PRO A 135 11.26 8.54 -6.34
N ASN A 136 11.18 7.24 -6.65
CA ASN A 136 10.36 6.73 -7.73
C ASN A 136 8.86 6.89 -7.44
N ASN A 137 8.03 6.49 -8.40
CA ASN A 137 6.58 6.63 -8.35
C ASN A 137 5.97 5.96 -7.11
N GLN A 138 5.30 6.74 -6.23
CA GLN A 138 4.76 6.26 -4.95
C GLN A 138 3.32 6.72 -4.73
N ILE A 139 2.47 6.38 -5.66
CA ILE A 139 1.08 6.82 -5.67
C ILE A 139 0.31 6.33 -4.45
N ALA A 140 0.45 5.04 -4.12
CA ALA A 140 -0.31 4.44 -3.02
C ALA A 140 0.16 4.92 -1.65
N THR A 141 1.47 5.08 -1.44
CA THR A 141 2.00 5.58 -0.17
C THR A 141 1.61 7.03 0.07
N ARG A 142 1.59 7.85 -0.98
CA ARG A 142 1.10 9.23 -0.88
C ARG A 142 -0.37 9.28 -0.51
N ALA A 143 -1.19 8.43 -1.09
CA ALA A 143 -2.61 8.35 -0.77
C ALA A 143 -2.82 7.88 0.66
N ALA A 144 -2.02 6.91 1.14
CA ALA A 144 -2.08 6.44 2.52
C ALA A 144 -1.69 7.53 3.51
N ASP A 145 -0.63 8.28 3.22
CA ASP A 145 -0.14 9.40 4.05
C ASP A 145 -1.20 10.49 4.16
N LEU A 146 -1.79 10.88 3.04
CA LEU A 146 -2.86 11.89 3.01
C LEU A 146 -4.09 11.42 3.79
N SER A 147 -4.42 10.14 3.74
CA SER A 147 -5.54 9.57 4.49
C SER A 147 -5.32 9.65 6.00
N LEU A 148 -4.08 9.51 6.47
CA LEU A 148 -3.74 9.62 7.90
C LEU A 148 -3.95 11.05 8.41
N ILE A 149 -3.70 12.06 7.59
CA ILE A 149 -3.87 13.47 7.96
C ILE A 149 -5.35 13.83 8.19
N HIS A 150 -6.26 13.16 7.51
CA HIS A 150 -7.70 13.46 7.56
C HIS A 150 -8.48 12.57 8.53
N ILE A 151 -7.81 11.88 9.41
CA ILE A 151 -8.47 11.03 10.41
C ILE A 151 -8.86 11.86 11.68
#